data_7d655176f538f1445a2608547f7bc988
#
_entry.id   7d655176f538f1445a2608547f7bc988
#
_cell.length_a   1.000
_cell.length_b   1.000
_cell.length_c   1.000
_cell.angle_alpha   90.00
_cell.angle_beta   90.00
_cell.angle_gamma   90.00
#
_symmetry.space_group_name_H-M   'P 1'
#
loop_
_entity.id
_entity.type
_entity.pdbx_description
1 polymer ?
#
loop_
_entity_poly.entity_id
_entity_poly.type
_entity_poly.pdbx_seq_one_letter_code
_entity_poly.pdbx_strand_id
1 'polypeptide(L)'
;KKLSQQLVKAYDELNITKTLNIQPVAGFIKGETAAGTGLSTKTADYVRDIQKVNTSQLVKLFDKSQPDGNINIFGKSIAQVLGDGGSNRKGTTKVFASEALNEKDIYTYAQSLAGSIPLVEVRNAKGVVYYAKYDGKIINLRNYSTSAQESKARWTIDIIGNKDINKVSNLSDNKFEIKFR
;
A
#
# COMPACT_ATOMS: atom_id res chain seq x y z
N LYS A 1 -9.08 16.33 -9.53
CA LYS A 1 -8.94 15.85 -10.92
C LYS A 1 -7.50 15.51 -11.28
N LYS A 2 -6.53 16.38 -10.97
CA LYS A 2 -5.10 16.13 -11.27
C LYS A 2 -4.56 14.90 -10.54
N LEU A 3 -4.91 14.72 -9.27
CA LEU A 3 -4.45 13.60 -8.48
C LEU A 3 -5.00 12.26 -8.98
N SER A 4 -6.27 12.23 -9.38
CA SER A 4 -6.89 11.03 -9.94
C SER A 4 -6.27 10.63 -11.28
N GLN A 5 -5.94 11.61 -12.14
CA GLN A 5 -5.25 11.37 -13.40
C GLN A 5 -3.82 10.89 -13.18
N GLN A 6 -3.12 11.44 -12.20
CA GLN A 6 -1.78 10.99 -11.82
C GLN A 6 -1.80 9.56 -11.28
N LEU A 7 -2.81 9.19 -10.53
CA LEU A 7 -3.00 7.84 -10.02
C LEU A 7 -3.14 6.83 -11.16
N VAL A 8 -4.01 7.11 -12.11
CA VAL A 8 -4.22 6.26 -13.29
C VAL A 8 -2.93 6.14 -14.10
N LYS A 9 -2.27 7.27 -14.35
CA LYS A 9 -1.00 7.29 -15.08
C LYS A 9 0.08 6.48 -14.37
N ALA A 10 0.17 6.58 -13.06
CA ALA A 10 1.13 5.80 -12.28
C ALA A 10 0.86 4.30 -12.39
N TYR A 11 -0.38 3.88 -12.36
CA TYR A 11 -0.74 2.48 -12.56
C TYR A 11 -0.40 1.99 -13.96
N ASP A 12 -0.69 2.80 -14.99
CA ASP A 12 -0.36 2.46 -16.38
C ASP A 12 1.14 2.34 -16.59
N GLU A 13 1.92 3.27 -16.06
CA GLU A 13 3.38 3.27 -16.16
C GLU A 13 4.03 2.05 -15.50
N LEU A 14 3.43 1.52 -14.44
CA LEU A 14 3.94 0.35 -13.73
C LEU A 14 3.43 -0.97 -14.29
N ASN A 15 2.63 -0.93 -15.35
CA ASN A 15 2.07 -2.13 -15.97
C ASN A 15 1.33 -3.03 -14.97
N ILE A 16 0.61 -2.43 -14.04
CA ILE A 16 -0.08 -3.17 -12.97
C ILE A 16 -1.09 -4.16 -13.54
N THR A 17 -1.76 -3.81 -14.64
CA THR A 17 -2.66 -4.69 -15.37
C THR A 17 -2.01 -6.02 -15.72
N LYS A 18 -0.79 -5.96 -16.24
CA LYS A 18 -0.03 -7.15 -16.63
C LYS A 18 0.38 -7.97 -15.40
N THR A 19 0.81 -7.30 -14.34
CA THR A 19 1.24 -7.91 -13.10
C THR A 19 0.12 -8.67 -12.40
N LEU A 20 -1.07 -8.10 -12.37
CA LEU A 20 -2.24 -8.70 -11.71
C LEU A 20 -3.08 -9.54 -12.66
N ASN A 21 -2.64 -9.73 -13.90
CA ASN A 21 -3.38 -10.44 -14.94
C ASN A 21 -4.79 -9.86 -15.16
N ILE A 22 -4.92 -8.56 -14.96
CA ILE A 22 -6.14 -7.82 -15.20
C ILE A 22 -6.11 -7.29 -16.63
N GLN A 23 -7.18 -7.50 -17.38
CA GLN A 23 -7.23 -7.00 -18.76
C GLN A 23 -7.17 -5.48 -18.80
N PRO A 24 -6.31 -4.90 -19.65
CA PRO A 24 -6.25 -3.46 -19.79
C PRO A 24 -7.61 -2.91 -20.17
N VAL A 25 -8.01 -1.84 -19.51
CA VAL A 25 -9.22 -1.13 -19.92
C VAL A 25 -8.92 -0.43 -21.23
N ALA A 26 -9.60 -0.81 -22.29
CA ALA A 26 -9.44 -0.18 -23.61
C ALA A 26 -9.98 1.25 -23.55
N GLY A 27 -9.07 2.20 -23.34
CA GLY A 27 -9.37 3.61 -23.37
C GLY A 27 -10.24 4.09 -22.20
N PHE A 28 -9.86 5.21 -21.62
CA PHE A 28 -10.72 5.90 -20.69
C PHE A 28 -11.79 6.65 -21.47
N ILE A 29 -13.04 6.32 -21.22
CA ILE A 29 -14.13 7.11 -21.81
C ILE A 29 -14.19 8.41 -21.01
N LYS A 30 -13.73 9.48 -21.61
CA LYS A 30 -13.83 10.82 -21.02
C LYS A 30 -15.30 11.11 -20.71
N GLY A 31 -15.59 11.39 -19.47
CA GLY A 31 -16.92 11.74 -19.00
C GLY A 31 -17.64 10.70 -18.17
N GLU A 32 -17.25 9.43 -18.22
CA GLU A 32 -17.75 8.42 -17.28
C GLU A 32 -16.92 8.45 -16.00
N THR A 33 -17.46 9.01 -14.95
CA THR A 33 -16.77 9.06 -13.66
C THR A 33 -17.59 8.36 -12.58
N ALA A 34 -16.90 7.62 -11.72
CA ALA A 34 -17.52 7.18 -10.47
C ALA A 34 -17.74 8.38 -9.57
N ALA A 35 -18.87 8.43 -8.87
CA ALA A 35 -19.24 9.55 -8.04
C ALA A 35 -18.15 9.90 -7.03
N GLY A 36 -17.71 11.15 -7.01
CA GLY A 36 -16.77 11.69 -6.03
C GLY A 36 -15.29 11.35 -6.26
N THR A 37 -14.93 10.57 -7.27
CA THR A 37 -13.54 10.15 -7.48
C THR A 37 -12.85 10.88 -8.62
N GLY A 38 -13.59 11.38 -9.60
CA GLY A 38 -13.03 11.96 -10.82
C GLY A 38 -12.45 10.92 -11.78
N LEU A 39 -12.61 9.62 -11.51
CA LEU A 39 -12.17 8.51 -12.34
C LEU A 39 -13.31 8.01 -13.22
N SER A 40 -13.00 7.51 -14.42
CA SER A 40 -14.00 6.80 -15.21
C SER A 40 -14.48 5.57 -14.45
N THR A 41 -15.71 5.10 -14.74
CA THR A 41 -16.27 3.92 -14.09
C THR A 41 -15.36 2.71 -14.24
N LYS A 42 -14.82 2.47 -15.43
CA LYS A 42 -13.90 1.36 -15.69
C LYS A 42 -12.59 1.49 -14.91
N THR A 43 -12.05 2.71 -14.83
CA THR A 43 -10.84 2.98 -14.05
C THR A 43 -11.10 2.80 -12.56
N ALA A 44 -12.25 3.24 -12.07
CA ALA A 44 -12.63 3.04 -10.67
C ALA A 44 -12.75 1.56 -10.32
N ASP A 45 -13.31 0.74 -11.21
CA ASP A 45 -13.39 -0.72 -11.04
C ASP A 45 -12.00 -1.35 -10.99
N TYR A 46 -11.12 -0.94 -11.89
CA TYR A 46 -9.74 -1.40 -11.96
C TYR A 46 -8.97 -1.06 -10.69
N VAL A 47 -9.06 0.18 -10.25
CA VAL A 47 -8.42 0.64 -9.00
C VAL A 47 -8.94 -0.14 -7.80
N ARG A 48 -10.23 -0.42 -7.75
CA ARG A 48 -10.85 -1.21 -6.69
C ARG A 48 -10.33 -2.65 -6.69
N ASP A 49 -10.16 -3.26 -7.86
CA ASP A 49 -9.64 -4.62 -7.97
C ASP A 49 -8.20 -4.71 -7.49
N ILE A 50 -7.37 -3.73 -7.84
CA ILE A 50 -5.99 -3.64 -7.34
C ILE A 50 -5.99 -3.48 -5.82
N GLN A 51 -6.81 -2.61 -5.29
CA GLN A 51 -6.94 -2.41 -3.84
C GLN A 51 -7.31 -3.71 -3.14
N LYS A 52 -8.26 -4.44 -3.69
CA LYS A 52 -8.72 -5.70 -3.13
C LYS A 52 -7.61 -6.76 -3.11
N VAL A 53 -6.87 -6.90 -4.20
CA VAL A 53 -5.75 -7.85 -4.28
C VAL A 53 -4.68 -7.51 -3.28
N ASN A 54 -4.25 -6.24 -3.23
CA ASN A 54 -3.16 -5.82 -2.35
C ASN A 54 -3.58 -5.86 -0.87
N THR A 55 -4.81 -5.47 -0.56
CA THR A 55 -5.34 -5.59 0.81
C THR A 55 -5.43 -7.05 1.25
N SER A 56 -5.84 -7.94 0.36
CA SER A 56 -5.90 -9.38 0.66
C SER A 56 -4.53 -9.96 0.96
N GLN A 57 -3.49 -9.50 0.28
CA GLN A 57 -2.11 -9.91 0.60
C GLN A 57 -1.71 -9.46 2.01
N LEU A 58 -2.11 -8.26 2.42
CA LEU A 58 -1.82 -7.78 3.77
C LEU A 58 -2.53 -8.61 4.84
N VAL A 59 -3.76 -9.01 4.57
CA VAL A 59 -4.50 -9.90 5.48
C VAL A 59 -3.73 -11.22 5.67
N LYS A 60 -3.22 -11.80 4.59
CA LYS A 60 -2.39 -13.01 4.68
C LYS A 60 -1.07 -12.76 5.41
N LEU A 61 -0.44 -11.63 5.15
CA LEU A 61 0.86 -11.27 5.74
C LEU A 61 0.78 -11.15 7.27
N PHE A 62 -0.30 -10.59 7.77
CA PHE A 62 -0.51 -10.41 9.21
C PHE A 62 -1.28 -11.57 9.84
N ASP A 63 -1.58 -12.61 9.09
CA ASP A 63 -2.18 -13.82 9.62
C ASP A 63 -1.19 -14.48 10.58
N LYS A 64 -1.59 -14.58 11.84
CA LYS A 64 -0.80 -15.15 12.92
C LYS A 64 -0.38 -16.59 12.65
N SER A 65 -1.12 -17.33 11.83
CA SER A 65 -0.80 -18.72 11.48
C SER A 65 0.27 -18.83 10.39
N GLN A 66 0.55 -17.74 9.66
CA GLN A 66 1.51 -17.70 8.56
C GLN A 66 2.39 -16.45 8.62
N PRO A 67 3.21 -16.31 9.67
CA PRO A 67 3.88 -15.03 9.95
C PRO A 67 5.06 -14.68 9.01
N ASP A 68 5.51 -15.59 8.16
CA ASP A 68 6.74 -15.45 7.38
C ASP A 68 6.48 -15.21 5.89
N GLY A 69 5.32 -14.68 5.53
CA GLY A 69 4.97 -14.44 4.14
C GLY A 69 5.81 -13.36 3.46
N ASN A 70 6.10 -13.56 2.18
CA ASN A 70 6.63 -12.51 1.34
C ASN A 70 5.49 -11.60 0.85
N ILE A 71 5.86 -10.39 0.43
CA ILE A 71 4.91 -9.46 -0.19
C ILE A 71 5.20 -9.39 -1.69
N ASN A 72 4.15 -9.34 -2.49
CA ASN A 72 4.28 -9.13 -3.93
C ASN A 72 3.88 -7.69 -4.25
N ILE A 73 4.83 -6.93 -4.80
CA ILE A 73 4.60 -5.54 -5.20
C ILE A 73 4.86 -5.45 -6.70
N PHE A 74 3.76 -5.31 -7.46
CA PHE A 74 3.78 -5.15 -8.91
C PHE A 74 4.64 -6.20 -9.62
N GLY A 75 4.42 -7.47 -9.26
CA GLY A 75 5.11 -8.61 -9.86
C GLY A 75 6.46 -8.94 -9.26
N LYS A 76 6.96 -8.12 -8.35
CA LYS A 76 8.20 -8.38 -7.63
C LYS A 76 7.90 -9.02 -6.29
N SER A 77 8.42 -10.21 -6.06
CA SER A 77 8.33 -10.87 -4.76
C SER A 77 9.41 -10.30 -3.86
N ILE A 78 8.98 -9.67 -2.77
CA ILE A 78 9.88 -9.01 -1.82
C ILE A 78 9.93 -9.85 -0.55
N ALA A 79 11.15 -10.24 -0.17
CA ALA A 79 11.37 -11.08 0.99
C ALA A 79 11.22 -10.29 2.29
N GLN A 80 10.60 -10.92 3.26
CA GLN A 80 10.53 -10.37 4.62
C GLN A 80 11.87 -10.54 5.32
N VAL A 81 12.31 -9.50 6.03
CA VAL A 81 13.51 -9.55 6.86
C VAL A 81 13.13 -10.03 8.25
N LEU A 82 13.77 -11.08 8.69
CA LEU A 82 13.57 -11.66 10.02
C LEU A 82 14.81 -11.43 10.88
N GLY A 83 14.66 -11.55 12.20
CA GLY A 83 15.77 -11.38 13.14
C GLY A 83 16.00 -9.94 13.56
N ASP A 84 17.20 -9.63 13.99
CA ASP A 84 17.56 -8.31 14.51
C ASP A 84 17.36 -7.21 13.46
N GLY A 85 16.65 -6.14 13.83
CA GLY A 85 16.29 -5.06 12.92
C GLY A 85 15.21 -5.41 11.92
N GLY A 86 14.70 -6.63 11.95
CA GLY A 86 13.68 -7.11 11.02
C GLY A 86 12.27 -7.11 11.60
N SER A 87 11.45 -7.97 10.99
CA SER A 87 10.03 -8.08 11.32
C SER A 87 9.80 -8.64 12.72
N ASN A 88 8.79 -8.11 13.38
CA ASN A 88 8.19 -8.79 14.50
C ASN A 88 7.28 -9.90 13.95
N ARG A 89 7.69 -11.13 14.10
CA ARG A 89 7.15 -12.30 13.38
C ARG A 89 5.64 -12.48 13.54
N LYS A 90 5.14 -12.32 14.76
CA LYS A 90 3.70 -12.40 15.07
C LYS A 90 3.11 -11.07 15.51
N GLY A 91 3.85 -9.99 15.28
CA GLY A 91 3.45 -8.66 15.72
C GLY A 91 2.88 -7.79 14.61
N THR A 92 2.87 -6.50 14.89
CA THR A 92 2.25 -5.50 14.04
C THR A 92 3.20 -4.88 13.01
N THR A 93 4.49 -5.21 13.05
CA THR A 93 5.50 -4.62 12.17
C THR A 93 6.16 -5.68 11.30
N LYS A 94 6.16 -5.45 9.99
CA LYS A 94 6.83 -6.30 9.01
C LYS A 94 7.85 -5.47 8.24
N VAL A 95 9.08 -5.97 8.13
CA VAL A 95 10.19 -5.32 7.43
C VAL A 95 10.53 -6.12 6.19
N PHE A 96 10.73 -5.45 5.07
CA PHE A 96 11.02 -6.09 3.78
C PHE A 96 12.34 -5.63 3.17
N ALA A 97 13.03 -6.57 2.56
CA ALA A 97 14.25 -6.32 1.79
C ALA A 97 13.87 -5.74 0.42
N SER A 98 13.51 -4.47 0.42
CA SER A 98 12.88 -3.79 -0.72
C SER A 98 13.81 -2.79 -1.41
N GLU A 99 15.12 -2.99 -1.32
CA GLU A 99 16.11 -2.10 -1.91
C GLU A 99 15.96 -1.98 -3.43
N ALA A 100 15.40 -3.01 -4.08
CA ALA A 100 15.13 -2.99 -5.51
C ALA A 100 13.92 -2.13 -5.91
N LEU A 101 13.10 -1.72 -4.95
CA LEU A 101 11.96 -0.85 -5.21
C LEU A 101 12.40 0.61 -5.13
N ASN A 102 12.00 1.40 -6.11
CA ASN A 102 12.20 2.83 -6.04
C ASN A 102 11.06 3.51 -5.25
N GLU A 103 11.24 4.79 -4.98
CA GLU A 103 10.28 5.59 -4.23
C GLU A 103 8.89 5.60 -4.89
N LYS A 104 8.86 5.67 -6.22
CA LYS A 104 7.61 5.67 -6.99
C LYS A 104 6.87 4.35 -6.83
N ASP A 105 7.57 3.21 -6.82
CA ASP A 105 6.96 1.90 -6.60
C ASP A 105 6.27 1.84 -5.24
N ILE A 106 6.96 2.31 -4.21
CA ILE A 106 6.46 2.31 -2.84
C ILE A 106 5.26 3.25 -2.70
N TYR A 107 5.35 4.46 -3.27
CA TYR A 107 4.25 5.41 -3.28
C TYR A 107 3.02 4.82 -3.98
N THR A 108 3.20 4.23 -5.15
CA THR A 108 2.09 3.65 -5.92
C THR A 108 1.47 2.46 -5.19
N TYR A 109 2.28 1.67 -4.51
CA TYR A 109 1.76 0.59 -3.67
C TYR A 109 0.90 1.14 -2.52
N ALA A 110 1.37 2.17 -1.82
CA ALA A 110 0.58 2.82 -0.77
C ALA A 110 -0.73 3.38 -1.32
N GLN A 111 -0.68 4.04 -2.48
CA GLN A 111 -1.88 4.54 -3.15
C GLN A 111 -2.85 3.41 -3.49
N SER A 112 -2.33 2.25 -3.90
CA SER A 112 -3.18 1.09 -4.22
C SER A 112 -3.98 0.60 -3.01
N LEU A 113 -3.42 0.73 -1.81
CA LEU A 113 -4.11 0.37 -0.58
C LEU A 113 -5.21 1.35 -0.22
N ALA A 114 -5.06 2.61 -0.60
CA ALA A 114 -6.06 3.66 -0.41
C ALA A 114 -7.13 3.66 -1.51
N GLY A 115 -6.92 2.89 -2.58
CA GLY A 115 -7.85 2.80 -3.70
C GLY A 115 -7.96 4.12 -4.46
N SER A 116 -9.17 4.60 -4.63
CA SER A 116 -9.44 5.86 -5.35
C SER A 116 -9.33 7.11 -4.49
N ILE A 117 -9.01 6.97 -3.20
CA ILE A 117 -8.83 8.12 -2.32
C ILE A 117 -7.38 8.63 -2.49
N PRO A 118 -7.18 9.81 -3.08
CA PRO A 118 -5.82 10.30 -3.33
C PRO A 118 -5.05 10.53 -2.04
N LEU A 119 -3.79 10.14 -2.04
CA LEU A 119 -2.89 10.44 -0.93
C LEU A 119 -2.61 11.94 -0.88
N VAL A 120 -2.72 12.52 0.28
CA VAL A 120 -2.45 13.95 0.53
C VAL A 120 -1.06 14.10 1.11
N GLU A 121 -0.25 14.97 0.50
CA GLU A 121 1.11 15.25 0.98
C GLU A 121 1.08 16.25 2.11
N VAL A 122 1.78 15.92 3.19
CA VAL A 122 2.06 16.84 4.31
C VAL A 122 3.55 16.78 4.62
N ARG A 123 4.19 17.94 4.73
CA ARG A 123 5.59 18.05 5.11
C ARG A 123 5.70 18.61 6.51
N ASN A 124 6.61 18.03 7.28
CA ASN A 124 6.91 18.50 8.64
C ASN A 124 8.43 18.45 8.89
N ALA A 125 8.85 18.80 10.11
CA ALA A 125 10.27 18.84 10.45
C ALA A 125 10.98 17.48 10.35
N LYS A 126 10.24 16.38 10.42
CA LYS A 126 10.79 15.02 10.35
C LYS A 126 10.89 14.50 8.92
N GLY A 127 10.07 14.99 8.02
CA GLY A 127 10.04 14.52 6.64
C GLY A 127 8.68 14.72 5.98
N VAL A 128 8.33 13.81 5.09
CA VAL A 128 7.09 13.86 4.33
C VAL A 128 6.18 12.69 4.71
N VAL A 129 4.88 12.99 4.75
CA VAL A 129 3.82 12.00 4.95
C VAL A 129 2.81 12.15 3.80
N TYR A 130 2.44 11.03 3.23
CA TYR A 130 1.32 10.92 2.29
C TYR A 130 0.24 10.09 2.94
N TYR A 131 -0.97 10.63 3.07
CA TYR A 131 -2.02 9.91 3.78
C TYR A 131 -3.37 9.98 3.05
N ALA A 132 -4.16 8.95 3.28
CA ALA A 132 -5.58 8.91 2.92
C ALA A 132 -6.36 8.43 4.14
N LYS A 133 -7.41 9.16 4.48
CA LYS A 133 -8.30 8.83 5.58
C LYS A 133 -9.72 8.74 5.04
N TYR A 134 -10.36 7.60 5.23
CA TYR A 134 -11.71 7.38 4.75
C TYR A 134 -12.39 6.29 5.59
N ASP A 135 -13.62 6.53 5.96
CA ASP A 135 -14.48 5.52 6.61
C ASP A 135 -13.79 4.81 7.80
N GLY A 136 -13.10 5.58 8.63
CA GLY A 136 -12.40 5.05 9.81
C GLY A 136 -11.09 4.33 9.51
N LYS A 137 -10.68 4.27 8.24
CA LYS A 137 -9.44 3.64 7.81
C LYS A 137 -8.41 4.71 7.45
N ILE A 138 -7.14 4.42 7.71
CA ILE A 138 -6.04 5.32 7.36
C ILE A 138 -4.94 4.50 6.69
N ILE A 139 -4.46 5.00 5.54
CA ILE A 139 -3.21 4.58 4.91
C ILE A 139 -2.26 5.76 4.99
N ASN A 140 -1.09 5.54 5.56
CA ASN A 140 -0.15 6.60 5.85
C ASN A 140 1.26 6.16 5.43
N LEU A 141 1.83 6.83 4.43
CA LEU A 141 3.19 6.56 3.95
C LEU A 141 4.10 7.67 4.43
N ARG A 142 5.14 7.32 5.17
CA ARG A 142 6.09 8.29 5.72
C ARG A 142 7.53 7.89 5.46
N ASN A 143 8.40 8.87 5.25
CA ASN A 143 9.82 8.65 5.01
C ASN A 143 10.67 8.78 6.27
N TYR A 144 10.08 8.68 7.43
CA TYR A 144 10.79 8.71 8.71
C TYR A 144 10.19 7.70 9.68
N SER A 145 11.00 7.24 10.62
CA SER A 145 10.59 6.27 11.64
C SER A 145 11.54 6.38 12.84
N THR A 146 11.02 6.17 14.04
CA THR A 146 11.83 6.13 15.26
C THR A 146 12.78 4.93 15.28
N SER A 147 12.47 3.87 14.54
CA SER A 147 13.29 2.66 14.42
C SER A 147 14.06 2.57 13.11
N ALA A 148 14.26 3.70 12.42
CA ALA A 148 14.90 3.72 11.11
C ALA A 148 16.34 3.19 11.15
N GLN A 149 17.08 3.40 12.23
CA GLN A 149 18.45 2.91 12.37
C GLN A 149 18.51 1.39 12.45
N GLU A 150 17.60 0.78 13.21
CA GLU A 150 17.55 -0.68 13.38
C GLU A 150 16.96 -1.36 12.14
N SER A 151 15.85 -0.87 11.64
CA SER A 151 15.14 -1.48 10.51
C SER A 151 15.75 -1.13 9.16
N LYS A 152 16.50 -0.04 9.07
CA LYS A 152 17.01 0.57 7.83
C LYS A 152 15.90 0.96 6.87
N ALA A 153 14.72 1.23 7.39
CA ALA A 153 13.56 1.58 6.58
C ALA A 153 13.71 2.97 5.97
N ARG A 154 13.58 3.04 4.66
CA ARG A 154 13.48 4.30 3.90
C ARG A 154 12.07 4.86 3.98
N TRP A 155 11.09 3.96 3.94
CA TRP A 155 9.67 4.28 3.96
C TRP A 155 8.93 3.31 4.86
N THR A 156 7.86 3.80 5.49
CA THR A 156 6.96 2.99 6.30
C THR A 156 5.52 3.29 5.89
N ILE A 157 4.73 2.24 5.69
CA ILE A 157 3.28 2.36 5.53
C ILE A 157 2.62 1.96 6.84
N ASP A 158 1.85 2.87 7.40
CA ASP A 158 0.95 2.58 8.51
C ASP A 158 -0.43 2.24 7.97
N ILE A 159 -0.99 1.14 8.45
CA ILE A 159 -2.33 0.67 8.09
C ILE A 159 -3.16 0.66 9.35
N ILE A 160 -4.16 1.53 9.40
CA ILE A 160 -4.96 1.74 10.60
C ILE A 160 -6.43 1.50 10.27
N GLY A 161 -7.13 0.84 11.19
CA GLY A 161 -8.57 0.63 11.07
C GLY A 161 -8.98 -0.49 10.11
N ASN A 162 -8.06 -1.37 9.73
CA ASN A 162 -8.39 -2.53 8.90
C ASN A 162 -8.87 -3.68 9.77
N LYS A 163 -10.17 -3.92 9.74
CA LYS A 163 -10.82 -4.93 10.59
C LYS A 163 -10.42 -6.36 10.25
N ASP A 164 -10.15 -6.64 8.97
CA ASP A 164 -9.79 -7.98 8.54
C ASP A 164 -8.38 -8.35 9.01
N ILE A 165 -7.45 -7.40 8.96
CA ILE A 165 -6.10 -7.60 9.51
C ILE A 165 -6.17 -7.78 11.04
N ASN A 166 -6.95 -6.96 11.73
CA ASN A 166 -7.15 -7.10 13.17
C ASN A 166 -7.65 -8.49 13.53
N LYS A 167 -8.57 -9.01 12.75
CA LYS A 167 -9.17 -10.33 12.99
C LYS A 167 -8.16 -11.46 12.84
N VAL A 168 -7.40 -11.49 11.74
CA VAL A 168 -6.46 -12.60 11.46
C VAL A 168 -5.19 -12.52 12.32
N SER A 169 -4.79 -11.33 12.73
CA SER A 169 -3.64 -11.14 13.61
C SER A 169 -3.94 -11.44 15.07
N ASN A 170 -5.21 -11.39 15.45
CA ASN A 170 -5.65 -11.53 16.83
C ASN A 170 -4.92 -10.57 17.78
N LEU A 171 -4.67 -9.34 17.30
CA LEU A 171 -4.01 -8.28 18.07
C LEU A 171 -5.01 -7.18 18.38
N SER A 172 -4.88 -6.58 19.54
CA SER A 172 -5.74 -5.47 19.96
C SER A 172 -5.36 -4.15 19.30
N ASP A 173 -4.18 -4.08 18.71
CA ASP A 173 -3.71 -2.87 18.04
C ASP A 173 -4.44 -2.66 16.73
N ASN A 174 -4.80 -1.41 16.48
CA ASN A 174 -5.43 -1.02 15.22
C ASN A 174 -4.42 -0.55 14.18
N LYS A 175 -3.13 -0.51 14.52
CA LYS A 175 -2.07 -0.02 13.65
C LYS A 175 -1.11 -1.13 13.28
N PHE A 176 -0.94 -1.32 11.97
CA PHE A 176 0.03 -2.25 11.41
C PHE A 176 1.03 -1.48 10.57
N GLU A 177 2.28 -1.93 10.55
CA GLU A 177 3.35 -1.23 9.85
C GLU A 177 4.05 -2.15 8.86
N ILE A 178 4.29 -1.62 7.66
CA ILE A 178 5.13 -2.25 6.64
C ILE A 178 6.31 -1.32 6.39
N LYS A 179 7.50 -1.82 6.65
CA LYS A 179 8.74 -1.06 6.51
C LYS A 179 9.51 -1.53 5.29
N PHE A 180 9.92 -0.58 4.48
CA PHE A 180 10.69 -0.81 3.25
C PHE A 180 12.12 -0.35 3.45
N ARG A 181 13.05 -1.30 3.34
CA ARG A 181 14.49 -1.00 3.33
C ARG A 181 14.94 -0.31 2.07
#